data_0c269a87ef033bac95639e8d05263d3e
#
_entry.id   0c269a87ef033bac95639e8d05263d3e
#
_cell.length_a   1.000
_cell.length_b   1.000
_cell.length_c   1.000
_cell.angle_alpha   90.00
_cell.angle_beta   90.00
_cell.angle_gamma   90.00
#
_symmetry.space_group_name_H-M   'P 1'
#
loop_
_entity.id
_entity.type
_entity.pdbx_description
1 polymer ?
#
loop_
_entity_poly.entity_id
_entity_poly.type
_entity_poly.pdbx_seq_one_letter_code
_entity_poly.pdbx_strand_id
1 'polypeptide(L)'
;MAKVKYIVVAFCLLICSFAYSQITPYKIYTQKGKEVSIEQVVKNVVNADVVLFGEFHNNTINHWLQLQVLKELSKQKSVVFGLEMFERDQQDVINQYLDNIINEKQFDTLTRFWSNYKTDYKPMVTYAQMNQIPIIATNVPRKYASLLFKNGEKALMDLPSEEKQFIAPLPFPYDAELPAYKAMLDMFSDASHANENFPKAQAIKDATMAYSIIENLNKGDVFFHINGSYHSNNYEGIVWYLKEYKKGLKIKTLTVVEVDDVHDVKKDDLKLADYIIYIPNDMIKSYE
;
A
#
# COMPACT_ATOMS: atom_id res chain seq x y z
N MET A 1 27.26 59.03 -9.20
CA MET A 1 27.65 57.70 -9.70
C MET A 1 27.34 56.55 -8.74
N ALA A 2 27.34 56.71 -7.41
CA ALA A 2 27.02 55.65 -6.45
C ALA A 2 25.54 55.18 -6.49
N LYS A 3 24.56 56.08 -6.63
CA LYS A 3 23.12 55.74 -6.65
C LYS A 3 22.71 54.87 -7.83
N VAL A 4 23.38 54.97 -8.99
CA VAL A 4 23.10 54.14 -10.18
C VAL A 4 23.57 52.71 -9.97
N LYS A 5 24.68 52.47 -9.23
CA LYS A 5 25.17 51.11 -8.91
C LYS A 5 24.21 50.32 -8.02
N TYR A 6 23.55 50.96 -7.07
CA TYR A 6 22.57 50.27 -6.18
C TYR A 6 21.28 49.92 -6.92
N ILE A 7 20.86 50.70 -7.90
CA ILE A 7 19.67 50.42 -8.71
C ILE A 7 19.91 49.21 -9.61
N VAL A 8 21.10 49.07 -10.20
CA VAL A 8 21.45 47.92 -11.04
C VAL A 8 21.57 46.65 -10.24
N VAL A 9 22.15 46.70 -9.03
CA VAL A 9 22.23 45.52 -8.13
C VAL A 9 20.85 45.11 -7.63
N ALA A 10 19.96 46.04 -7.28
CA ALA A 10 18.57 45.73 -6.90
C ALA A 10 17.75 45.14 -8.04
N PHE A 11 17.99 45.57 -9.29
CA PHE A 11 17.32 45.03 -10.49
C PHE A 11 17.82 43.62 -10.83
N CYS A 12 19.10 43.31 -10.65
CA CYS A 12 19.65 41.96 -10.83
C CYS A 12 19.16 40.98 -9.77
N LEU A 13 18.90 41.42 -8.52
CA LEU A 13 18.33 40.59 -7.47
C LEU A 13 16.82 40.30 -7.69
N LEU A 14 16.10 41.18 -8.38
CA LEU A 14 14.68 40.96 -8.74
C LEU A 14 14.49 40.00 -9.92
N ILE A 15 15.54 39.82 -10.77
CA ILE A 15 15.45 38.89 -11.92
C ILE A 15 15.69 37.41 -11.51
N CYS A 16 16.27 37.15 -10.32
CA CYS A 16 16.50 35.79 -9.83
C CYS A 16 15.26 35.07 -9.29
N SER A 17 14.08 35.65 -9.33
CA SER A 17 12.83 35.02 -8.89
C SER A 17 11.95 34.56 -10.05
N PHE A 18 12.53 34.20 -11.20
CA PHE A 18 11.79 33.33 -12.13
C PHE A 18 11.72 31.95 -11.52
N ALA A 19 10.60 31.68 -10.88
CA ALA A 19 10.22 30.32 -10.54
C ALA A 19 10.15 29.50 -11.84
N TYR A 20 11.21 28.78 -12.16
CA TYR A 20 11.12 27.71 -13.14
C TYR A 20 10.05 26.78 -12.63
N SER A 21 8.94 26.68 -13.35
CA SER A 21 8.00 25.58 -13.16
C SER A 21 8.78 24.29 -13.46
N GLN A 22 9.34 23.68 -12.42
CA GLN A 22 9.97 22.37 -12.58
C GLN A 22 8.87 21.34 -12.78
N ILE A 23 9.00 20.52 -13.81
CA ILE A 23 8.20 19.30 -13.94
C ILE A 23 8.45 18.48 -12.67
N THR A 24 7.42 18.32 -11.87
CA THR A 24 7.50 17.65 -10.58
C THR A 24 6.79 16.31 -10.69
N PRO A 25 7.50 15.17 -10.58
CA PRO A 25 6.92 13.85 -10.82
C PRO A 25 5.98 13.40 -9.68
N TYR A 26 6.10 13.99 -8.51
CA TYR A 26 5.18 13.76 -7.37
C TYR A 26 5.34 14.84 -6.32
N LYS A 27 4.34 14.97 -5.46
CA LYS A 27 4.42 15.72 -4.19
C LYS A 27 3.76 14.95 -3.07
N ILE A 28 4.26 15.14 -1.85
CA ILE A 28 3.71 14.49 -0.66
C ILE A 28 3.15 15.55 0.28
N TYR A 29 1.93 15.34 0.72
CA TYR A 29 1.23 16.22 1.63
C TYR A 29 0.80 15.49 2.91
N THR A 30 0.88 16.16 4.04
CA THR A 30 0.27 15.71 5.29
C THR A 30 -1.24 15.96 5.25
N GLN A 31 -2.02 15.38 6.17
CA GLN A 31 -3.45 15.66 6.37
C GLN A 31 -3.78 17.16 6.56
N LYS A 32 -2.79 17.98 6.90
CA LYS A 32 -2.96 19.45 7.05
C LYS A 32 -2.61 20.22 5.76
N GLY A 33 -2.36 19.52 4.65
CA GLY A 33 -1.98 20.11 3.39
C GLY A 33 -0.54 20.68 3.37
N LYS A 34 0.29 20.34 4.35
CA LYS A 34 1.69 20.77 4.37
C LYS A 34 2.51 19.82 3.50
N GLU A 35 3.24 20.37 2.53
CA GLU A 35 4.20 19.62 1.72
C GLU A 35 5.37 19.11 2.59
N VAL A 36 5.78 17.87 2.34
CA VAL A 36 6.89 17.19 3.03
C VAL A 36 7.70 16.35 2.05
N SER A 37 8.97 16.09 2.38
CA SER A 37 9.80 15.17 1.61
C SER A 37 9.61 13.72 2.06
N ILE A 38 10.07 12.77 1.23
CA ILE A 38 10.00 11.32 1.56
C ILE A 38 10.81 11.02 2.84
N GLU A 39 11.93 11.69 3.06
CA GLU A 39 12.77 11.51 4.25
C GLU A 39 12.04 12.00 5.51
N GLN A 40 11.28 13.08 5.40
CA GLN A 40 10.43 13.57 6.49
C GLN A 40 9.30 12.59 6.80
N VAL A 41 8.70 12.00 5.77
CA VAL A 41 7.70 10.93 5.94
C VAL A 41 8.31 9.76 6.70
N VAL A 42 9.42 9.20 6.21
CA VAL A 42 10.10 8.06 6.84
C VAL A 42 10.45 8.35 8.30
N LYS A 43 11.03 9.52 8.59
CA LYS A 43 11.33 9.96 9.96
C LYS A 43 10.12 9.95 10.89
N ASN A 44 8.95 10.27 10.35
CA ASN A 44 7.71 10.32 11.14
C ASN A 44 7.06 8.94 11.31
N VAL A 45 7.23 8.03 10.35
CA VAL A 45 6.58 6.71 10.40
C VAL A 45 7.46 5.60 10.96
N VAL A 46 8.78 5.81 11.11
CA VAL A 46 9.74 4.81 11.60
C VAL A 46 9.43 4.26 13.00
N ASN A 47 8.67 5.00 13.80
CA ASN A 47 8.22 4.58 15.13
C ASN A 47 6.77 4.06 15.16
N ALA A 48 6.15 3.86 14.01
CA ALA A 48 4.89 3.14 13.90
C ALA A 48 5.14 1.62 14.04
N ASP A 49 4.11 0.90 14.46
CA ASP A 49 4.12 -0.56 14.44
C ASP A 49 3.83 -1.07 13.02
N VAL A 50 2.90 -0.40 12.32
CA VAL A 50 2.49 -0.74 10.94
C VAL A 50 2.48 0.51 10.08
N VAL A 51 3.07 0.39 8.89
CA VAL A 51 3.01 1.41 7.83
C VAL A 51 2.38 0.78 6.61
N LEU A 52 1.21 1.29 6.20
CA LEU A 52 0.50 0.85 4.99
C LEU A 52 0.76 1.84 3.86
N PHE A 53 1.16 1.35 2.71
CA PHE A 53 1.33 2.16 1.50
C PHE A 53 0.30 1.73 0.46
N GLY A 54 -0.75 2.54 0.31
CA GLY A 54 -1.80 2.37 -0.68
C GLY A 54 -1.36 2.83 -2.06
N GLU A 55 -1.49 1.97 -3.06
CA GLU A 55 -0.98 2.18 -4.42
C GLU A 55 -2.06 2.15 -5.50
N PHE A 56 -1.74 2.69 -6.68
CA PHE A 56 -2.28 2.24 -7.95
C PHE A 56 -1.35 1.18 -8.53
N HIS A 57 -1.86 -0.01 -8.78
CA HIS A 57 -1.05 -1.19 -9.14
C HIS A 57 -0.21 -1.05 -10.42
N ASN A 58 -0.55 -0.11 -11.28
CA ASN A 58 0.13 0.13 -12.55
C ASN A 58 0.91 1.44 -12.63
N ASN A 59 1.08 2.17 -11.52
CA ASN A 59 1.76 3.45 -11.51
C ASN A 59 3.23 3.30 -11.09
N THR A 60 4.14 3.55 -12.02
CA THR A 60 5.58 3.31 -11.83
C THR A 60 6.24 4.22 -10.78
N ILE A 61 5.72 5.43 -10.57
CA ILE A 61 6.24 6.36 -9.55
C ILE A 61 5.94 5.83 -8.14
N ASN A 62 4.74 5.30 -7.91
CA ASN A 62 4.46 4.77 -6.57
C ASN A 62 5.33 3.55 -6.25
N HIS A 63 5.59 2.65 -7.19
CA HIS A 63 6.49 1.51 -6.95
C HIS A 63 7.93 1.94 -6.67
N TRP A 64 8.40 2.97 -7.39
CA TRP A 64 9.70 3.56 -7.08
C TRP A 64 9.73 4.19 -5.66
N LEU A 65 8.69 4.93 -5.27
CA LEU A 65 8.58 5.52 -3.93
C LEU A 65 8.49 4.45 -2.83
N GLN A 66 7.76 3.37 -3.05
CA GLN A 66 7.70 2.22 -2.14
C GLN A 66 9.08 1.63 -1.88
N LEU A 67 9.87 1.44 -2.95
CA LEU A 67 11.26 0.99 -2.84
C LEU A 67 12.11 2.00 -2.03
N GLN A 68 11.93 3.31 -2.23
CA GLN A 68 12.67 4.30 -1.43
C GLN A 68 12.27 4.26 0.04
N VAL A 69 10.95 4.16 0.35
CA VAL A 69 10.47 4.02 1.73
C VAL A 69 11.04 2.75 2.39
N LEU A 70 11.00 1.60 1.69
CA LEU A 70 11.58 0.35 2.20
C LEU A 70 13.06 0.52 2.53
N LYS A 71 13.83 1.12 1.62
CA LYS A 71 15.28 1.39 1.80
C LYS A 71 15.55 2.28 3.00
N GLU A 72 14.82 3.37 3.12
CA GLU A 72 15.04 4.34 4.20
C GLU A 72 14.56 3.84 5.56
N LEU A 73 13.48 3.07 5.63
CA LEU A 73 13.01 2.41 6.85
C LEU A 73 14.03 1.37 7.33
N SER A 74 14.51 0.51 6.43
CA SER A 74 15.43 -0.60 6.79
C SER A 74 16.81 -0.13 7.26
N LYS A 75 17.22 1.10 6.94
CA LYS A 75 18.44 1.73 7.49
C LYS A 75 18.29 2.14 8.97
N GLN A 76 17.06 2.34 9.44
CA GLN A 76 16.78 2.93 10.74
C GLN A 76 16.16 1.94 11.73
N LYS A 77 15.50 0.89 11.21
CA LYS A 77 14.72 -0.06 12.00
C LYS A 77 14.74 -1.44 11.37
N SER A 78 14.53 -2.47 12.18
CA SER A 78 14.14 -3.80 11.67
C SER A 78 12.78 -3.70 10.97
N VAL A 79 12.70 -4.20 9.74
CA VAL A 79 11.52 -4.14 8.89
C VAL A 79 11.04 -5.56 8.60
N VAL A 80 9.74 -5.77 8.71
CA VAL A 80 9.03 -6.90 8.10
C VAL A 80 8.26 -6.35 6.90
N PHE A 81 8.44 -6.95 5.72
CA PHE A 81 7.89 -6.43 4.47
C PHE A 81 6.70 -7.27 4.01
N GLY A 82 5.49 -6.72 4.07
CA GLY A 82 4.26 -7.37 3.64
C GLY A 82 3.82 -6.95 2.25
N LEU A 83 3.33 -7.90 1.46
CA LEU A 83 2.90 -7.66 0.08
C LEU A 83 1.53 -8.30 -0.18
N GLU A 84 0.56 -7.47 -0.60
CA GLU A 84 -0.74 -7.95 -1.10
C GLU A 84 -0.59 -8.86 -2.31
N MET A 85 0.43 -8.63 -3.14
CA MET A 85 0.68 -9.33 -4.40
C MET A 85 1.00 -10.82 -4.21
N PHE A 86 1.34 -11.21 -3.01
CA PHE A 86 1.57 -12.61 -2.65
C PHE A 86 0.43 -13.16 -1.80
N GLU A 87 -0.08 -14.31 -2.22
CA GLU A 87 -1.09 -15.07 -1.50
C GLU A 87 -0.44 -15.97 -0.43
N ARG A 88 -1.07 -16.12 0.74
CA ARG A 88 -0.52 -16.81 1.93
C ARG A 88 -0.03 -18.24 1.65
N ASP A 89 -0.63 -18.95 0.72
CA ASP A 89 -0.22 -20.31 0.33
C ASP A 89 1.09 -20.35 -0.48
N GLN A 90 1.68 -19.19 -0.79
CA GLN A 90 2.98 -19.05 -1.45
C GLN A 90 4.13 -18.78 -0.47
N GLN A 91 3.86 -18.63 0.84
CA GLN A 91 4.87 -18.23 1.80
C GLN A 91 6.09 -19.13 1.82
N ASP A 92 5.91 -20.45 1.74
CA ASP A 92 7.03 -21.40 1.77
C ASP A 92 7.97 -21.22 0.57
N VAL A 93 7.42 -20.95 -0.61
CA VAL A 93 8.21 -20.70 -1.83
C VAL A 93 8.98 -19.37 -1.71
N ILE A 94 8.36 -18.35 -1.14
CA ILE A 94 9.00 -17.06 -0.87
C ILE A 94 10.17 -17.24 0.10
N ASN A 95 9.98 -17.97 1.20
CA ASN A 95 11.02 -18.25 2.17
C ASN A 95 12.19 -18.99 1.53
N GLN A 96 11.94 -20.03 0.72
CA GLN A 96 12.97 -20.75 -0.01
C GLN A 96 13.78 -19.84 -0.94
N TYR A 97 13.13 -18.87 -1.58
CA TYR A 97 13.81 -17.89 -2.43
C TYR A 97 14.67 -16.91 -1.61
N LEU A 98 14.13 -16.39 -0.51
CA LEU A 98 14.87 -15.48 0.38
C LEU A 98 16.10 -16.14 1.01
N ASP A 99 15.99 -17.43 1.35
CA ASP A 99 17.07 -18.25 1.92
C ASP A 99 18.05 -18.78 0.86
N ASN A 100 17.89 -18.43 -0.41
CA ASN A 100 18.69 -18.90 -1.56
C ASN A 100 18.66 -20.44 -1.74
N ILE A 101 17.62 -21.12 -1.27
CA ILE A 101 17.40 -22.57 -1.47
C ILE A 101 16.98 -22.81 -2.92
N ILE A 102 16.15 -21.92 -3.47
CA ILE A 102 15.77 -21.92 -4.89
C ILE A 102 16.31 -20.66 -5.57
N ASN A 103 16.66 -20.80 -6.85
CA ASN A 103 17.08 -19.67 -7.68
C ASN A 103 15.89 -18.90 -8.28
N GLU A 104 16.18 -17.76 -8.90
CA GLU A 104 15.15 -16.89 -9.51
C GLU A 104 14.28 -17.61 -10.53
N LYS A 105 14.87 -18.49 -11.38
CA LYS A 105 14.09 -19.24 -12.39
C LYS A 105 13.11 -20.22 -11.75
N GLN A 106 13.51 -20.86 -10.65
CA GLN A 106 12.62 -21.73 -9.87
C GLN A 106 11.53 -20.91 -9.18
N PHE A 107 11.88 -19.78 -8.59
CA PHE A 107 10.94 -18.85 -8.00
C PHE A 107 9.90 -18.36 -9.03
N ASP A 108 10.34 -17.96 -10.23
CA ASP A 108 9.46 -17.56 -11.33
C ASP A 108 8.49 -18.69 -11.75
N THR A 109 8.89 -19.95 -11.62
CA THR A 109 8.07 -21.11 -12.02
C THR A 109 7.06 -21.50 -10.93
N LEU A 110 7.45 -21.38 -9.66
CA LEU A 110 6.67 -21.87 -8.52
C LEU A 110 5.70 -20.82 -7.95
N THR A 111 5.88 -19.54 -8.31
CA THR A 111 5.09 -18.44 -7.76
C THR A 111 4.04 -17.95 -8.76
N ARG A 112 2.85 -17.66 -8.26
CA ARG A 112 1.79 -17.00 -9.03
C ARG A 112 1.97 -15.48 -8.95
N PHE A 113 2.69 -14.93 -9.90
CA PHE A 113 2.91 -13.49 -9.97
C PHE A 113 1.77 -12.74 -10.66
N TRP A 114 1.61 -11.49 -10.28
CA TRP A 114 0.90 -10.53 -11.10
C TRP A 114 1.70 -10.20 -12.37
N SER A 115 1.01 -9.82 -13.44
CA SER A 115 1.63 -9.59 -14.75
C SER A 115 2.75 -8.55 -14.75
N ASN A 116 2.65 -7.56 -13.87
CA ASN A 116 3.61 -6.47 -13.69
C ASN A 116 4.70 -6.77 -12.63
N TYR A 117 4.78 -7.97 -12.10
CA TYR A 117 5.75 -8.32 -11.05
C TYR A 117 7.18 -7.92 -11.42
N LYS A 118 7.61 -8.21 -12.65
CA LYS A 118 9.00 -8.02 -13.09
C LYS A 118 9.43 -6.55 -13.09
N THR A 119 8.52 -5.65 -13.44
CA THR A 119 8.78 -4.21 -13.53
C THR A 119 8.56 -3.51 -12.21
N ASP A 120 7.51 -3.86 -11.47
CA ASP A 120 6.98 -3.05 -10.38
C ASP A 120 7.39 -3.60 -9.00
N TYR A 121 7.33 -4.91 -8.78
CA TYR A 121 7.54 -5.50 -7.45
C TYR A 121 8.89 -6.20 -7.29
N LYS A 122 9.43 -6.79 -8.35
CA LYS A 122 10.73 -7.48 -8.28
C LYS A 122 11.88 -6.63 -7.72
N PRO A 123 12.02 -5.32 -8.05
CA PRO A 123 13.07 -4.50 -7.45
C PRO A 123 13.02 -4.46 -5.91
N MET A 124 11.81 -4.44 -5.32
CA MET A 124 11.62 -4.46 -3.87
C MET A 124 11.91 -5.84 -3.27
N VAL A 125 11.45 -6.90 -3.92
CA VAL A 125 11.71 -8.30 -3.53
C VAL A 125 13.21 -8.59 -3.57
N THR A 126 13.90 -8.18 -4.64
CA THR A 126 15.36 -8.30 -4.75
C THR A 126 16.08 -7.53 -3.66
N TYR A 127 15.65 -6.28 -3.38
CA TYR A 127 16.23 -5.50 -2.29
C TYR A 127 16.03 -6.19 -0.94
N ALA A 128 14.85 -6.71 -0.67
CA ALA A 128 14.56 -7.42 0.56
C ALA A 128 15.43 -8.69 0.72
N GLN A 129 15.57 -9.49 -0.34
CA GLN A 129 16.45 -10.68 -0.35
C GLN A 129 17.91 -10.30 -0.05
N MET A 130 18.45 -9.31 -0.76
CA MET A 130 19.84 -8.87 -0.59
C MET A 130 20.13 -8.32 0.81
N ASN A 131 19.13 -7.79 1.50
CA ASN A 131 19.25 -7.19 2.84
C ASN A 131 18.66 -8.06 3.95
N GLN A 132 18.30 -9.31 3.64
CA GLN A 132 17.74 -10.28 4.59
C GLN A 132 16.48 -9.74 5.32
N ILE A 133 15.68 -8.96 4.61
CA ILE A 133 14.38 -8.47 5.10
C ILE A 133 13.33 -9.55 4.85
N PRO A 134 12.65 -10.05 5.89
CA PRO A 134 11.59 -11.04 5.70
C PRO A 134 10.44 -10.48 4.87
N ILE A 135 9.97 -11.26 3.90
CA ILE A 135 8.79 -10.95 3.09
C ILE A 135 7.64 -11.84 3.55
N ILE A 136 6.51 -11.22 3.80
CA ILE A 136 5.27 -11.90 4.20
C ILE A 136 4.24 -11.81 3.07
N ALA A 137 3.78 -12.97 2.62
CA ALA A 137 2.60 -13.10 1.78
C ALA A 137 1.36 -12.83 2.61
N THR A 138 0.67 -11.74 2.33
CA THR A 138 -0.39 -11.29 3.23
C THR A 138 -1.79 -11.57 2.72
N ASN A 139 -1.99 -11.70 1.40
CA ASN A 139 -3.31 -11.81 0.83
C ASN A 139 -3.90 -13.21 0.96
N VAL A 140 -5.22 -13.29 1.06
CA VAL A 140 -5.93 -14.55 0.98
C VAL A 140 -5.80 -15.15 -0.43
N PRO A 141 -5.56 -16.45 -0.59
CA PRO A 141 -5.60 -17.08 -1.90
C PRO A 141 -6.93 -16.80 -2.62
N ARG A 142 -6.82 -16.33 -3.87
CA ARG A 142 -7.96 -15.87 -4.69
C ARG A 142 -9.12 -16.86 -4.72
N LYS A 143 -8.82 -18.16 -4.66
CA LYS A 143 -9.84 -19.23 -4.64
C LYS A 143 -10.84 -19.07 -3.50
N TYR A 144 -10.41 -18.58 -2.31
CA TYR A 144 -11.28 -18.44 -1.15
C TYR A 144 -12.14 -17.18 -1.21
N ALA A 145 -11.60 -16.05 -1.69
CA ALA A 145 -12.42 -14.88 -1.96
C ALA A 145 -13.48 -15.16 -3.03
N SER A 146 -13.12 -15.92 -4.06
CA SER A 146 -14.06 -16.39 -5.10
C SER A 146 -15.10 -17.37 -4.57
N LEU A 147 -14.71 -18.26 -3.65
CA LEU A 147 -15.62 -19.20 -2.99
C LEU A 147 -16.66 -18.43 -2.16
N LEU A 148 -16.21 -17.48 -1.34
CA LEU A 148 -17.08 -16.61 -0.55
C LEU A 148 -18.05 -15.83 -1.46
N PHE A 149 -17.52 -15.20 -2.52
CA PHE A 149 -18.36 -14.45 -3.47
C PHE A 149 -19.50 -15.30 -4.04
N LYS A 150 -19.20 -16.54 -4.45
CA LYS A 150 -20.16 -17.43 -5.11
C LYS A 150 -21.12 -18.12 -4.13
N ASN A 151 -20.62 -18.54 -2.97
CA ASN A 151 -21.31 -19.48 -2.08
C ASN A 151 -21.56 -18.94 -0.67
N GLY A 152 -21.11 -17.71 -0.38
CA GLY A 152 -21.25 -17.09 0.95
C GLY A 152 -20.23 -17.60 1.97
N GLU A 153 -20.27 -17.00 3.16
CA GLU A 153 -19.30 -17.24 4.24
C GLU A 153 -19.33 -18.69 4.77
N LYS A 154 -20.50 -19.33 4.75
CA LYS A 154 -20.64 -20.73 5.19
C LYS A 154 -19.70 -21.66 4.43
N ALA A 155 -19.49 -21.41 3.13
CA ALA A 155 -18.58 -22.23 2.32
C ALA A 155 -17.12 -22.14 2.81
N LEU A 156 -16.69 -21.03 3.40
CA LEU A 156 -15.40 -20.93 4.07
C LEU A 156 -15.37 -21.66 5.40
N MET A 157 -16.48 -21.62 6.14
CA MET A 157 -16.61 -22.35 7.42
C MET A 157 -16.53 -23.87 7.24
N ASP A 158 -16.96 -24.39 6.10
CA ASP A 158 -16.98 -25.82 5.78
C ASP A 158 -15.63 -26.34 5.21
N LEU A 159 -14.63 -25.45 4.99
CA LEU A 159 -13.30 -25.84 4.52
C LEU A 159 -12.56 -26.72 5.54
N PRO A 160 -11.67 -27.63 5.09
CA PRO A 160 -10.74 -28.35 5.96
C PRO A 160 -9.80 -27.41 6.73
N SER A 161 -9.29 -27.86 7.87
CA SER A 161 -8.41 -27.04 8.73
C SER A 161 -7.13 -26.60 8.02
N GLU A 162 -6.56 -27.46 7.18
CA GLU A 162 -5.38 -27.21 6.37
C GLU A 162 -5.59 -26.13 5.31
N GLU A 163 -6.81 -25.87 4.91
CA GLU A 163 -7.14 -24.77 4.00
C GLU A 163 -7.41 -23.46 4.75
N LYS A 164 -8.03 -23.56 5.91
CA LYS A 164 -8.35 -22.39 6.76
C LYS A 164 -7.11 -21.64 7.26
N GLN A 165 -5.95 -22.27 7.35
CA GLN A 165 -4.71 -21.63 7.76
C GLN A 165 -4.29 -20.46 6.84
N PHE A 166 -4.78 -20.44 5.61
CA PHE A 166 -4.50 -19.38 4.64
C PHE A 166 -5.48 -18.20 4.69
N ILE A 167 -6.45 -18.25 5.59
CA ILE A 167 -7.53 -17.28 5.73
C ILE A 167 -7.44 -16.67 7.14
N ALA A 168 -7.93 -15.44 7.31
CA ALA A 168 -8.16 -14.88 8.65
C ALA A 168 -9.05 -15.83 9.48
N PRO A 169 -8.95 -15.82 10.83
CA PRO A 169 -9.82 -16.63 11.68
C PRO A 169 -11.28 -16.47 11.32
N LEU A 170 -11.98 -17.60 11.20
CA LEU A 170 -13.40 -17.66 10.85
C LEU A 170 -14.25 -17.95 12.09
N PRO A 171 -15.45 -17.34 12.25
CA PRO A 171 -15.97 -16.24 11.40
C PRO A 171 -15.16 -14.98 11.55
N PHE A 172 -14.94 -14.25 10.46
CA PHE A 172 -14.23 -12.96 10.51
C PHE A 172 -15.22 -11.82 10.82
N PRO A 173 -14.78 -10.77 11.55
CA PRO A 173 -15.61 -9.59 11.78
C PRO A 173 -15.99 -8.94 10.45
N TYR A 174 -17.23 -8.50 10.31
CA TYR A 174 -17.69 -7.77 9.13
C TYR A 174 -18.68 -6.68 9.52
N ASP A 175 -18.41 -5.46 9.10
CA ASP A 175 -19.30 -4.31 9.25
C ASP A 175 -19.75 -3.83 7.86
N ALA A 176 -21.00 -4.11 7.51
CA ALA A 176 -21.60 -3.71 6.24
C ALA A 176 -21.78 -2.19 6.11
N GLU A 177 -21.72 -1.46 7.22
CA GLU A 177 -21.92 0.00 7.23
C GLU A 177 -20.63 0.78 6.93
N LEU A 178 -19.49 0.11 6.83
CA LEU A 178 -18.25 0.78 6.39
C LEU A 178 -18.44 1.40 5.01
N PRO A 179 -18.14 2.70 4.84
CA PRO A 179 -18.40 3.43 3.60
C PRO A 179 -17.85 2.76 2.35
N ALA A 180 -16.63 2.18 2.42
CA ALA A 180 -16.02 1.49 1.29
C ALA A 180 -16.83 0.26 0.86
N TYR A 181 -17.36 -0.53 1.81
CA TYR A 181 -18.15 -1.71 1.48
C TYR A 181 -19.56 -1.34 0.98
N LYS A 182 -20.15 -0.28 1.54
CA LYS A 182 -21.41 0.27 1.02
C LYS A 182 -21.26 0.74 -0.42
N ALA A 183 -20.23 1.52 -0.71
CA ALA A 183 -19.97 2.03 -2.05
C ALA A 183 -19.79 0.90 -3.09
N MET A 184 -19.29 -0.27 -2.68
CA MET A 184 -19.20 -1.42 -3.57
C MET A 184 -20.57 -1.97 -4.00
N LEU A 185 -21.57 -1.91 -3.13
CA LEU A 185 -22.94 -2.31 -3.47
C LEU A 185 -23.60 -1.29 -4.41
N ASP A 186 -23.32 0.00 -4.22
CA ASP A 186 -23.84 1.09 -5.04
C ASP A 186 -23.28 1.09 -6.48
N MET A 187 -22.14 0.39 -6.71
CA MET A 187 -21.61 0.20 -8.07
C MET A 187 -22.52 -0.65 -8.96
N PHE A 188 -23.41 -1.44 -8.39
CA PHE A 188 -24.40 -2.19 -9.15
C PHE A 188 -25.64 -1.31 -9.39
N SER A 189 -25.76 -0.79 -10.60
CA SER A 189 -26.88 0.07 -11.02
C SER A 189 -28.26 -0.62 -10.99
N ASP A 190 -28.28 -1.95 -10.84
CA ASP A 190 -29.47 -2.77 -10.74
C ASP A 190 -29.41 -3.64 -9.49
N ALA A 191 -30.31 -3.41 -8.54
CA ALA A 191 -30.41 -4.18 -7.29
C ALA A 191 -30.60 -5.70 -7.52
N SER A 192 -31.08 -6.11 -8.71
CA SER A 192 -31.22 -7.53 -9.06
C SER A 192 -29.88 -8.25 -9.24
N HIS A 193 -28.78 -7.51 -9.43
CA HIS A 193 -27.41 -8.04 -9.58
C HIS A 193 -26.53 -7.72 -8.36
N ALA A 194 -27.04 -6.97 -7.38
CA ALA A 194 -26.32 -6.67 -6.15
C ALA A 194 -26.09 -7.98 -5.36
N ASN A 195 -24.84 -8.42 -5.30
CA ASN A 195 -24.46 -9.59 -4.53
C ASN A 195 -23.85 -9.13 -3.20
N GLU A 196 -24.54 -9.34 -2.08
CA GLU A 196 -24.07 -9.01 -0.74
C GLU A 196 -22.71 -9.69 -0.39
N ASN A 197 -22.35 -10.76 -1.09
CA ASN A 197 -21.05 -11.39 -0.93
C ASN A 197 -19.92 -10.60 -1.61
N PHE A 198 -20.21 -9.62 -2.48
CA PHE A 198 -19.18 -8.86 -3.17
C PHE A 198 -18.31 -8.04 -2.20
N PRO A 199 -18.89 -7.17 -1.34
CA PRO A 199 -18.09 -6.51 -0.32
C PRO A 199 -17.49 -7.48 0.70
N LYS A 200 -18.14 -8.61 1.03
CA LYS A 200 -17.56 -9.64 1.91
C LYS A 200 -16.33 -10.30 1.28
N ALA A 201 -16.30 -10.49 -0.04
CA ALA A 201 -15.14 -11.02 -0.75
C ALA A 201 -13.95 -10.03 -0.76
N GLN A 202 -14.22 -8.73 -0.67
CA GLN A 202 -13.19 -7.72 -0.41
C GLN A 202 -12.76 -7.75 1.06
N ALA A 203 -13.73 -7.80 1.97
CA ALA A 203 -13.52 -7.81 3.41
C ALA A 203 -12.65 -8.99 3.87
N ILE A 204 -12.79 -10.19 3.30
CA ILE A 204 -11.94 -11.33 3.66
C ILE A 204 -10.48 -11.14 3.21
N LYS A 205 -10.21 -10.36 2.16
CA LYS A 205 -8.85 -9.97 1.78
C LYS A 205 -8.27 -9.02 2.83
N ASP A 206 -9.01 -7.95 3.18
CA ASP A 206 -8.60 -6.98 4.20
C ASP A 206 -8.35 -7.67 5.55
N ALA A 207 -9.26 -8.52 5.98
CA ALA A 207 -9.15 -9.30 7.21
C ALA A 207 -7.90 -10.19 7.21
N THR A 208 -7.63 -10.89 6.09
CA THR A 208 -6.50 -11.79 5.98
C THR A 208 -5.17 -11.03 5.93
N MET A 209 -5.10 -9.92 5.21
CA MET A 209 -3.91 -9.06 5.21
C MET A 209 -3.62 -8.50 6.61
N ALA A 210 -4.64 -7.98 7.29
CA ALA A 210 -4.50 -7.48 8.66
C ALA A 210 -4.07 -8.59 9.65
N TYR A 211 -4.65 -9.77 9.53
CA TYR A 211 -4.28 -10.92 10.37
C TYR A 211 -2.83 -11.35 10.11
N SER A 212 -2.42 -11.43 8.85
CA SER A 212 -1.04 -11.74 8.45
C SER A 212 -0.03 -10.74 9.02
N ILE A 213 -0.38 -9.45 9.01
CA ILE A 213 0.43 -8.39 9.62
C ILE A 213 0.60 -8.66 11.12
N ILE A 214 -0.50 -8.96 11.83
CA ILE A 214 -0.47 -9.15 13.28
C ILE A 214 0.31 -10.41 13.69
N GLU A 215 0.16 -11.50 12.94
CA GLU A 215 0.90 -12.75 13.19
C GLU A 215 2.42 -12.58 13.05
N ASN A 216 2.85 -11.66 12.19
CA ASN A 216 4.26 -11.45 11.87
C ASN A 216 4.85 -10.14 12.43
N LEU A 217 4.09 -9.41 13.23
CA LEU A 217 4.55 -8.17 13.86
C LEU A 217 5.27 -8.46 15.17
N ASN A 218 6.59 -8.32 15.18
CA ASN A 218 7.39 -8.44 16.39
C ASN A 218 7.53 -7.10 17.11
N LYS A 219 7.73 -7.17 18.44
CA LYS A 219 7.96 -5.96 19.23
C LYS A 219 9.27 -5.29 18.82
N GLY A 220 9.17 -4.05 18.40
CA GLY A 220 10.32 -3.24 18.02
C GLY A 220 10.58 -3.17 16.52
N ASP A 221 9.95 -4.03 15.72
CA ASP A 221 9.98 -3.94 14.27
C ASP A 221 8.97 -2.91 13.75
N VAL A 222 9.11 -2.52 12.50
CA VAL A 222 8.07 -1.86 11.71
C VAL A 222 7.59 -2.81 10.63
N PHE A 223 6.29 -3.08 10.58
CA PHE A 223 5.69 -3.84 9.48
C PHE A 223 5.34 -2.86 8.36
N PHE A 224 6.10 -2.90 7.27
CA PHE A 224 5.83 -2.10 6.07
C PHE A 224 5.04 -2.94 5.06
N HIS A 225 3.82 -2.52 4.76
CA HIS A 225 2.91 -3.27 3.91
C HIS A 225 2.52 -2.46 2.66
N ILE A 226 2.56 -3.11 1.51
CA ILE A 226 2.09 -2.55 0.23
C ILE A 226 0.78 -3.21 -0.15
N ASN A 227 -0.22 -2.38 -0.45
CA ASN A 227 -1.57 -2.79 -0.84
C ASN A 227 -2.19 -1.79 -1.81
N GLY A 228 -3.15 -2.20 -2.60
CA GLY A 228 -3.98 -1.27 -3.36
C GLY A 228 -4.61 -0.23 -2.46
N SER A 229 -4.65 1.03 -2.88
CA SER A 229 -5.12 2.16 -2.07
C SER A 229 -6.52 1.95 -1.48
N TYR A 230 -7.39 1.25 -2.19
CA TYR A 230 -8.74 0.91 -1.74
C TYR A 230 -8.77 0.11 -0.43
N HIS A 231 -7.74 -0.69 -0.15
CA HIS A 231 -7.63 -1.51 1.05
C HIS A 231 -7.25 -0.74 2.33
N SER A 232 -6.82 0.52 2.23
CA SER A 232 -6.37 1.31 3.39
C SER A 232 -6.84 2.76 3.42
N ASN A 233 -7.44 3.27 2.33
CA ASN A 233 -7.98 4.63 2.27
C ASN A 233 -9.07 4.85 3.34
N ASN A 234 -9.18 6.10 3.79
CA ASN A 234 -10.12 6.52 4.82
C ASN A 234 -9.96 5.79 6.16
N TYR A 235 -8.83 5.10 6.38
CA TYR A 235 -8.59 4.26 7.58
C TYR A 235 -9.58 3.09 7.69
N GLU A 236 -10.13 2.64 6.58
CA GLU A 236 -11.02 1.48 6.43
C GLU A 236 -10.23 0.22 6.04
N GLY A 237 -10.88 -0.83 5.61
CA GLY A 237 -10.25 -2.07 5.16
C GLY A 237 -9.23 -2.62 6.15
N ILE A 238 -7.97 -2.79 5.72
CA ILE A 238 -6.88 -3.33 6.56
C ILE A 238 -6.74 -2.56 7.88
N VAL A 239 -6.90 -1.23 7.87
CA VAL A 239 -6.75 -0.41 9.09
C VAL A 239 -7.85 -0.73 10.10
N TRP A 240 -9.08 -0.91 9.63
CA TRP A 240 -10.20 -1.30 10.49
C TRP A 240 -9.95 -2.65 11.13
N TYR A 241 -9.56 -3.68 10.32
CA TYR A 241 -9.26 -5.01 10.84
C TYR A 241 -8.06 -5.05 11.79
N LEU A 242 -7.02 -4.27 11.55
CA LEU A 242 -5.89 -4.15 12.48
C LEU A 242 -6.35 -3.67 13.86
N LYS A 243 -7.28 -2.70 13.90
CA LYS A 243 -7.84 -2.18 15.16
C LYS A 243 -8.76 -3.19 15.86
N GLU A 244 -9.55 -3.95 15.06
CA GLU A 244 -10.40 -5.01 15.60
C GLU A 244 -9.57 -6.17 16.20
N TYR A 245 -8.53 -6.62 15.52
CA TYR A 245 -7.71 -7.72 15.96
C TYR A 245 -6.72 -7.36 17.08
N LYS A 246 -6.19 -6.15 17.07
CA LYS A 246 -5.18 -5.71 18.07
C LYS A 246 -5.29 -4.23 18.38
N LYS A 247 -5.83 -3.93 19.56
CA LYS A 247 -5.93 -2.55 20.06
C LYS A 247 -4.55 -1.95 20.37
N GLY A 248 -4.44 -0.63 20.18
CA GLY A 248 -3.26 0.14 20.60
C GLY A 248 -2.10 0.13 19.59
N LEU A 249 -2.26 -0.45 18.40
CA LEU A 249 -1.27 -0.36 17.32
C LEU A 249 -1.10 1.09 16.85
N LYS A 250 0.14 1.49 16.67
CA LYS A 250 0.51 2.73 15.98
C LYS A 250 0.55 2.48 14.49
N ILE A 251 -0.54 2.80 13.80
CA ILE A 251 -0.68 2.60 12.36
C ILE A 251 -0.44 3.94 11.67
N LYS A 252 0.32 3.93 10.58
CA LYS A 252 0.52 5.04 9.67
C LYS A 252 0.17 4.63 8.25
N THR A 253 -0.48 5.54 7.53
CA THR A 253 -0.93 5.29 6.16
C THR A 253 -0.37 6.32 5.19
N LEU A 254 0.07 5.83 4.04
CA LEU A 254 0.39 6.62 2.86
C LEU A 254 -0.57 6.19 1.75
N THR A 255 -1.03 7.11 0.93
CA THR A 255 -1.84 6.78 -0.25
C THR A 255 -1.43 7.62 -1.44
N VAL A 256 -1.63 7.08 -2.63
CA VAL A 256 -1.38 7.76 -3.90
C VAL A 256 -2.70 8.27 -4.47
N VAL A 257 -2.67 9.48 -5.04
CA VAL A 257 -3.78 10.08 -5.78
C VAL A 257 -3.24 10.60 -7.11
N GLU A 258 -3.87 10.23 -8.21
CA GLU A 258 -3.54 10.74 -9.54
C GLU A 258 -4.29 12.05 -9.79
N VAL A 259 -3.58 13.08 -10.21
CA VAL A 259 -4.07 14.45 -10.37
C VAL A 259 -3.55 15.11 -11.63
N ASP A 260 -4.24 16.13 -12.13
CA ASP A 260 -3.76 16.94 -13.27
C ASP A 260 -2.59 17.85 -12.85
N ASP A 261 -2.64 18.39 -11.64
CA ASP A 261 -1.58 19.23 -11.07
C ASP A 261 -1.25 18.77 -9.65
N VAL A 262 -0.01 18.36 -9.44
CA VAL A 262 0.48 17.90 -8.12
C VAL A 262 0.54 19.02 -7.07
N HIS A 263 0.35 20.27 -7.47
CA HIS A 263 0.33 21.44 -6.58
C HIS A 263 -1.10 21.81 -6.15
N ASP A 264 -2.14 21.31 -6.83
CA ASP A 264 -3.56 21.59 -6.51
C ASP A 264 -4.09 20.63 -5.45
N VAL A 265 -3.89 20.98 -4.17
CA VAL A 265 -4.25 20.12 -3.04
C VAL A 265 -5.74 20.20 -2.74
N LYS A 266 -6.44 19.09 -2.92
CA LYS A 266 -7.88 18.96 -2.63
C LYS A 266 -8.11 18.55 -1.17
N LYS A 267 -9.00 19.26 -0.48
CA LYS A 267 -9.29 19.02 0.95
C LYS A 267 -9.83 17.61 1.23
N ASP A 268 -10.56 17.03 0.29
CA ASP A 268 -11.13 15.69 0.47
C ASP A 268 -10.06 14.62 0.39
N ASP A 269 -9.06 14.77 -0.48
CA ASP A 269 -7.94 13.84 -0.58
C ASP A 269 -7.12 13.79 0.72
N LEU A 270 -7.02 14.91 1.44
CA LEU A 270 -6.28 14.98 2.71
C LEU A 270 -6.87 14.10 3.83
N LYS A 271 -8.08 13.57 3.64
CA LYS A 271 -8.73 12.66 4.61
C LYS A 271 -8.37 11.19 4.38
N LEU A 272 -7.83 10.86 3.20
CA LEU A 272 -7.60 9.48 2.77
C LEU A 272 -6.55 8.75 3.60
N ALA A 273 -5.49 9.44 4.03
CA ALA A 273 -4.36 8.84 4.73
C ALA A 273 -3.59 9.87 5.60
N ASP A 274 -2.59 9.43 6.38
CA ASP A 274 -1.68 10.35 7.09
C ASP A 274 -0.81 11.17 6.11
N TYR A 275 -0.45 10.55 4.97
CA TYR A 275 0.31 11.19 3.90
C TYR A 275 -0.31 10.86 2.54
N ILE A 276 -0.51 11.90 1.74
CA ILE A 276 -1.09 11.82 0.41
C ILE A 276 0.02 12.13 -0.60
N ILE A 277 0.23 11.22 -1.53
CA ILE A 277 1.22 11.33 -2.59
C ILE A 277 0.48 11.66 -3.88
N TYR A 278 0.63 12.89 -4.35
CA TYR A 278 0.09 13.31 -5.64
C TYR A 278 1.07 12.94 -6.75
N ILE A 279 0.55 12.28 -7.77
CA ILE A 279 1.28 11.87 -8.98
C ILE A 279 0.50 12.38 -10.19
N PRO A 280 1.18 12.90 -11.24
CA PRO A 280 0.49 13.30 -12.47
C PRO A 280 -0.27 12.14 -13.11
N ASN A 281 -1.49 12.39 -13.56
CA ASN A 281 -2.35 11.37 -14.18
C ASN A 281 -1.88 10.93 -15.58
N ASP A 282 -1.00 11.71 -16.22
CA ASP A 282 -0.37 11.40 -17.50
C ASP A 282 0.91 10.52 -17.35
N MET A 283 1.22 10.08 -16.12
CA MET A 283 2.35 9.18 -15.87
C MET A 283 2.15 7.85 -16.60
N ILE A 284 3.26 7.36 -17.19
CA ILE A 284 3.27 6.06 -17.90
C ILE A 284 2.86 4.94 -16.96
N LYS A 285 1.89 4.16 -17.39
CA LYS A 285 1.41 2.97 -16.68
C LYS A 285 2.23 1.74 -17.09
N SER A 286 2.49 0.82 -16.17
CA SER A 286 3.20 -0.43 -16.45
C SER A 286 2.33 -1.43 -17.24
N TYR A 287 0.99 -1.29 -17.15
CA TYR A 287 -0.02 -2.01 -17.95
C TYR A 287 -1.33 -1.21 -18.00
N GLU A 288 -2.19 -1.51 -18.98
CA GLU A 288 -3.53 -0.90 -19.13
C GLU A 288 -4.57 -1.55 -18.19
#